data_63fa9b683a2c908114357c4dddf205fd
#
_entry.id   63fa9b683a2c908114357c4dddf205fd
#
_cell.length_a   1.000
_cell.length_b   1.000
_cell.length_c   1.000
_cell.angle_alpha   90.00
_cell.angle_beta   90.00
_cell.angle_gamma   90.00
#
_symmetry.space_group_name_H-M   'P 1'
#
loop_
_entity.id
_entity.type
_entity.pdbx_description
1 polymer ?
#
loop_
_entity_poly.entity_id
_entity_poly.type
_entity_poly.pdbx_seq_one_letter_code
_entity_poly.pdbx_strand_id
1 'polypeptide(L)'
;DYYPPQRVSHAVQKLQEHPEALCAGSSEIYIYFKHIQKMYQFGPYGPNHATAGTFAFKRKLIENRYDDEACLAEEKSFLKDYSVPFVQLDPKKVILVFSHEHNTFDKRKLLDNPHPNFVKESTKTVDEFVKEKELKEFYKNNFVLKVYIKSQLYCHKETIVNGHYELLYENMEFKY
;
A
#
# COMPACT_ATOMS: atom_id res chain seq x y z
N ASP A 1 -3.81 -0.75 3.03
CA ASP A 1 -3.51 -0.50 1.60
C ASP A 1 -4.42 -1.36 0.73
N TYR A 2 -4.67 -0.93 -0.49
CA TYR A 2 -5.43 -1.68 -1.49
C TYR A 2 -4.53 -2.15 -2.62
N TYR A 3 -4.61 -3.43 -2.92
CA TYR A 3 -3.90 -4.04 -4.04
C TYR A 3 -4.90 -4.45 -5.12
N PRO A 4 -4.88 -3.80 -6.30
CA PRO A 4 -5.81 -4.11 -7.37
C PRO A 4 -5.72 -5.58 -7.81
N PRO A 5 -6.84 -6.22 -8.21
CA PRO A 5 -6.85 -7.63 -8.64
C PRO A 5 -5.86 -7.97 -9.76
N GLN A 6 -5.62 -7.00 -10.65
CA GLN A 6 -4.71 -7.16 -11.78
C GLN A 6 -3.23 -6.93 -11.44
N ARG A 7 -2.86 -6.65 -10.18
CA ARG A 7 -1.48 -6.32 -9.80
C ARG A 7 -0.47 -7.36 -10.27
N VAL A 8 -0.72 -8.63 -9.99
CA VAL A 8 0.22 -9.71 -10.33
C VAL A 8 0.27 -9.93 -11.84
N SER A 9 -0.88 -10.06 -12.50
CA SER A 9 -0.94 -10.27 -13.96
C SER A 9 -0.31 -9.12 -14.73
N HIS A 10 -0.53 -7.88 -14.31
CA HIS A 10 0.09 -6.70 -14.92
C HIS A 10 1.62 -6.72 -14.79
N ALA A 11 2.15 -7.06 -13.62
CA ALA A 11 3.60 -7.13 -13.41
C ALA A 11 4.23 -8.26 -14.23
N VAL A 12 3.61 -9.44 -14.27
CA VAL A 12 4.07 -10.57 -15.09
C VAL A 12 4.08 -10.20 -16.57
N GLN A 13 2.98 -9.61 -17.05
CA GLN A 13 2.89 -9.16 -18.44
C GLN A 13 4.01 -8.18 -18.79
N LYS A 14 4.26 -7.18 -17.95
CA LYS A 14 5.32 -6.19 -18.16
C LYS A 14 6.72 -6.81 -18.19
N LEU A 15 7.02 -7.77 -17.32
CA LEU A 15 8.28 -8.50 -17.34
C LEU A 15 8.44 -9.45 -18.53
N GLN A 16 7.33 -9.89 -19.15
CA GLN A 16 7.34 -10.67 -20.40
C GLN A 16 7.54 -9.78 -21.62
N GLU A 17 6.87 -8.61 -21.67
CA GLU A 17 7.02 -7.60 -22.72
C GLU A 17 8.45 -6.99 -22.74
N HIS A 18 9.14 -6.98 -21.58
CA HIS A 18 10.48 -6.45 -21.40
C HIS A 18 11.44 -7.53 -20.89
N PRO A 19 11.90 -8.43 -21.76
CA PRO A 19 12.75 -9.56 -21.34
C PRO A 19 14.10 -9.14 -20.74
N GLU A 20 14.61 -7.96 -21.08
CA GLU A 20 15.81 -7.34 -20.51
C GLU A 20 15.59 -6.89 -19.05
N ALA A 21 14.38 -6.49 -18.66
CA ALA A 21 14.09 -6.05 -17.31
C ALA A 21 14.15 -7.23 -16.32
N LEU A 22 14.80 -7.02 -15.19
CA LEU A 22 14.89 -7.98 -14.11
C LEU A 22 13.93 -7.68 -12.97
N CYS A 23 13.52 -6.44 -12.83
CA CYS A 23 12.56 -5.97 -11.83
C CYS A 23 11.49 -5.09 -12.49
N ALA A 24 10.29 -5.14 -11.95
CA ALA A 24 9.18 -4.26 -12.27
C ALA A 24 8.63 -3.63 -11.00
N GLY A 25 8.20 -2.39 -11.07
CA GLY A 25 7.60 -1.67 -9.94
C GLY A 25 7.12 -0.30 -10.37
N SER A 26 6.64 0.51 -9.44
CA SER A 26 6.18 1.86 -9.75
C SER A 26 6.96 2.89 -8.96
N SER A 27 7.55 3.86 -9.66
CA SER A 27 8.17 5.04 -9.07
C SER A 27 7.14 6.12 -8.72
N GLU A 28 5.91 5.94 -9.16
CA GLU A 28 4.78 6.78 -8.83
C GLU A 28 3.76 5.97 -8.01
N ILE A 29 3.34 6.51 -6.88
CA ILE A 29 2.29 5.91 -6.05
C ILE A 29 1.26 6.97 -5.65
N TYR A 30 0.07 6.51 -5.31
CA TYR A 30 -0.98 7.34 -4.76
C TYR A 30 -1.22 6.97 -3.30
N ILE A 31 -1.32 8.01 -2.45
CA ILE A 31 -1.63 7.87 -1.04
C ILE A 31 -2.93 8.62 -0.75
N TYR A 32 -3.92 7.93 -0.24
CA TYR A 32 -5.12 8.55 0.28
C TYR A 32 -4.94 8.89 1.75
N PHE A 33 -5.02 10.18 2.07
CA PHE A 33 -4.92 10.70 3.43
C PHE A 33 -6.31 10.85 4.06
N LYS A 34 -6.67 9.90 4.90
CA LYS A 34 -8.01 9.84 5.51
C LYS A 34 -8.37 11.09 6.31
N HIS A 35 -7.42 11.65 7.08
CA HIS A 35 -7.66 12.78 7.97
C HIS A 35 -8.06 14.07 7.25
N ILE A 36 -7.66 14.24 5.98
CA ILE A 36 -8.04 15.38 5.13
C ILE A 36 -8.89 14.96 3.93
N GLN A 37 -9.17 13.66 3.78
CA GLN A 37 -9.95 13.07 2.69
C GLN A 37 -9.42 13.45 1.29
N LYS A 38 -8.09 13.51 1.13
CA LYS A 38 -7.43 13.90 -0.11
C LYS A 38 -6.48 12.81 -0.59
N MET A 39 -6.31 12.78 -1.91
CA MET A 39 -5.35 11.94 -2.60
C MET A 39 -4.11 12.75 -2.96
N TYR A 40 -2.94 12.20 -2.72
CA TYR A 40 -1.68 12.75 -3.16
C TYR A 40 -0.92 11.77 -4.03
N GLN A 41 -0.27 12.30 -5.04
CA GLN A 41 0.68 11.60 -5.89
C GLN A 41 2.08 11.81 -5.36
N PHE A 42 2.85 10.73 -5.23
CA PHE A 42 4.27 10.72 -4.90
C PHE A 42 5.05 10.16 -6.07
N GLY A 43 6.06 10.89 -6.53
CA GLY A 43 6.81 10.57 -7.74
C GLY A 43 6.17 11.16 -9.02
N PRO A 44 6.62 10.68 -10.21
CA PRO A 44 7.67 9.66 -10.41
C PRO A 44 9.06 10.15 -10.01
N TYR A 45 9.84 9.27 -9.36
CA TYR A 45 11.20 9.60 -8.90
C TYR A 45 12.28 9.30 -9.96
N GLY A 46 12.08 8.31 -10.79
CA GLY A 46 13.02 7.94 -11.85
C GLY A 46 12.66 6.64 -12.56
N PRO A 47 13.29 6.37 -13.72
CA PRO A 47 12.94 5.23 -14.55
C PRO A 47 13.28 3.88 -13.93
N ASN A 48 14.33 3.80 -13.11
CA ASN A 48 14.77 2.58 -12.42
C ASN A 48 14.45 2.61 -10.92
N HIS A 49 13.70 3.60 -10.47
CA HIS A 49 13.23 3.69 -9.11
C HIS A 49 11.82 3.09 -8.99
N ALA A 50 11.51 2.48 -7.86
CA ALA A 50 10.15 2.17 -7.45
C ALA A 50 10.08 1.95 -5.95
N THR A 51 8.91 2.17 -5.37
CA THR A 51 8.64 1.82 -3.97
C THR A 51 8.68 0.29 -3.80
N ALA A 52 9.41 -0.22 -2.82
CA ALA A 52 9.61 -1.66 -2.59
C ALA A 52 8.31 -2.47 -2.55
N GLY A 53 7.24 -1.92 -1.94
CA GLY A 53 5.92 -2.53 -1.90
C GLY A 53 5.26 -2.76 -3.27
N THR A 54 5.83 -2.24 -4.37
CA THR A 54 5.33 -2.42 -5.73
C THR A 54 6.11 -3.47 -6.54
N PHE A 55 7.21 -4.01 -5.99
CA PHE A 55 8.13 -4.87 -6.73
C PHE A 55 7.50 -6.19 -7.19
N ALA A 56 7.88 -6.57 -8.41
CA ALA A 56 7.88 -7.92 -8.93
C ALA A 56 9.20 -8.13 -9.66
N PHE A 57 9.90 -9.24 -9.41
CA PHE A 57 11.22 -9.43 -9.96
C PHE A 57 11.48 -10.88 -10.44
N LYS A 58 12.36 -11.02 -11.40
CA LYS A 58 12.79 -12.31 -11.91
C LYS A 58 13.70 -13.02 -10.89
N ARG A 59 13.65 -14.34 -10.86
CA ARG A 59 14.41 -15.19 -9.92
C ARG A 59 15.91 -14.83 -9.84
N LYS A 60 16.49 -14.28 -10.90
CA LYS A 60 17.88 -13.83 -10.92
C LYS A 60 18.23 -12.81 -9.83
N LEU A 61 17.23 -12.06 -9.32
CA LEU A 61 17.46 -11.08 -8.27
C LEU A 61 17.23 -11.63 -6.86
N ILE A 62 16.93 -12.92 -6.70
CA ILE A 62 16.61 -13.49 -5.38
C ILE A 62 17.79 -13.42 -4.39
N GLU A 63 19.02 -13.32 -4.90
CA GLU A 63 20.24 -13.19 -4.10
C GLU A 63 20.55 -11.75 -3.71
N ASN A 64 19.88 -10.76 -4.32
CA ASN A 64 20.00 -9.37 -3.89
C ASN A 64 19.43 -9.24 -2.47
N ARG A 65 20.06 -8.38 -1.69
CA ARG A 65 19.65 -8.13 -0.30
C ARG A 65 19.22 -6.69 -0.13
N TYR A 66 18.29 -6.51 0.80
CA TYR A 66 18.05 -5.20 1.40
C TYR A 66 19.19 -4.88 2.37
N ASP A 67 19.41 -3.61 2.61
CA ASP A 67 20.32 -3.18 3.67
C ASP A 67 19.56 -3.28 5.00
N ASP A 68 20.03 -4.17 5.88
CA ASP A 68 19.38 -4.45 7.16
C ASP A 68 19.46 -3.24 8.12
N GLU A 69 20.39 -2.31 7.88
CA GLU A 69 20.56 -1.09 8.66
C GLU A 69 19.76 0.11 8.09
N ALA A 70 19.21 -0.04 6.89
CA ALA A 70 18.45 1.03 6.25
C ALA A 70 17.04 1.15 6.84
N CYS A 71 16.75 2.28 7.47
CA CYS A 71 15.40 2.60 7.96
C CYS A 71 14.47 3.14 6.87
N LEU A 72 15.02 3.63 5.76
CA LEU A 72 14.31 4.20 4.61
C LEU A 72 15.09 3.89 3.33
N ALA A 73 14.36 3.85 2.20
CA ALA A 73 14.93 3.61 0.86
C ALA A 73 15.72 2.28 0.75
N GLU A 74 15.23 1.25 1.44
CA GLU A 74 15.80 -0.10 1.42
C GLU A 74 15.87 -0.71 0.01
N GLU A 75 15.01 -0.25 -0.88
CA GLU A 75 15.01 -0.63 -2.29
C GLU A 75 16.29 -0.24 -3.04
N LYS A 76 17.01 0.78 -2.57
CA LYS A 76 18.26 1.25 -3.19
C LYS A 76 19.32 0.15 -3.21
N SER A 77 19.52 -0.53 -2.08
CA SER A 77 20.45 -1.66 -1.97
C SER A 77 20.01 -2.82 -2.86
N PHE A 78 18.74 -3.22 -2.78
CA PHE A 78 18.18 -4.31 -3.60
C PHE A 78 18.35 -4.05 -5.10
N LEU A 79 18.15 -2.83 -5.54
CA LEU A 79 18.30 -2.40 -6.95
C LEU A 79 19.73 -2.01 -7.32
N LYS A 80 20.71 -2.20 -6.42
CA LYS A 80 22.13 -1.88 -6.66
C LYS A 80 22.31 -0.45 -7.15
N ASP A 81 21.91 0.51 -6.31
CA ASP A 81 21.89 1.94 -6.64
C ASP A 81 21.08 2.24 -7.91
N TYR A 82 19.92 1.59 -8.07
CA TYR A 82 19.02 1.74 -9.22
C TYR A 82 19.65 1.39 -10.59
N SER A 83 20.68 0.52 -10.58
CA SER A 83 21.34 0.04 -11.80
C SER A 83 20.71 -1.23 -12.38
N VAL A 84 19.85 -1.92 -11.63
CA VAL A 84 19.14 -3.11 -12.09
C VAL A 84 18.23 -2.75 -13.26
N PRO A 85 18.27 -3.49 -14.40
CA PRO A 85 17.32 -3.29 -15.51
C PRO A 85 15.87 -3.38 -15.03
N PHE A 86 15.11 -2.35 -15.30
CA PHE A 86 13.82 -2.10 -14.65
C PHE A 86 12.73 -1.74 -15.66
N VAL A 87 11.48 -2.14 -15.39
CA VAL A 87 10.32 -1.70 -16.15
C VAL A 87 9.28 -1.08 -15.19
N GLN A 88 8.76 0.09 -15.56
CA GLN A 88 7.75 0.80 -14.80
C GLN A 88 6.38 0.16 -14.96
N LEU A 89 5.65 0.03 -13.85
CA LEU A 89 4.27 -0.40 -13.79
C LEU A 89 3.31 0.78 -13.75
N ASP A 90 2.10 0.57 -14.25
CA ASP A 90 1.01 1.53 -14.10
C ASP A 90 0.65 1.67 -12.62
N PRO A 91 0.81 2.86 -12.01
CA PRO A 91 0.57 3.08 -10.59
C PRO A 91 -0.86 2.73 -10.15
N LYS A 92 -1.84 2.81 -11.06
CA LYS A 92 -3.23 2.43 -10.77
C LYS A 92 -3.43 0.93 -10.64
N LYS A 93 -2.45 0.12 -11.09
CA LYS A 93 -2.53 -1.35 -11.09
C LYS A 93 -1.66 -2.00 -10.03
N VAL A 94 -0.99 -1.23 -9.18
CA VAL A 94 -0.04 -1.79 -8.21
C VAL A 94 -0.48 -1.62 -6.76
N ILE A 95 -0.74 -0.40 -6.31
CA ILE A 95 -1.13 -0.13 -4.92
C ILE A 95 -1.85 1.22 -4.80
N LEU A 96 -2.90 1.27 -3.98
CA LEU A 96 -3.36 2.50 -3.36
C LEU A 96 -2.97 2.47 -1.89
N VAL A 97 -2.08 3.35 -1.48
CA VAL A 97 -1.63 3.44 -0.09
C VAL A 97 -2.67 4.19 0.74
N PHE A 98 -2.91 3.71 1.95
CA PHE A 98 -3.86 4.30 2.88
C PHE A 98 -3.14 4.89 4.09
N SER A 99 -3.26 6.21 4.26
CA SER A 99 -2.74 6.92 5.43
C SER A 99 -3.83 7.09 6.46
N HIS A 100 -3.66 6.46 7.62
CA HIS A 100 -4.55 6.54 8.78
C HIS A 100 -3.74 6.56 10.08
N GLU A 101 -4.41 6.83 11.19
CA GLU A 101 -3.79 7.03 12.52
C GLU A 101 -3.08 5.79 13.10
N HIS A 102 -3.43 4.58 12.61
CA HIS A 102 -2.83 3.31 13.08
C HIS A 102 -1.67 2.82 12.20
N ASN A 103 -1.17 3.64 11.27
CA ASN A 103 0.02 3.27 10.51
C ASN A 103 1.25 3.24 11.44
N THR A 104 2.13 2.25 11.29
CA THR A 104 3.40 2.17 12.02
C THR A 104 4.26 3.43 11.80
N PHE A 105 4.35 3.89 10.55
CA PHE A 105 4.90 5.18 10.20
C PHE A 105 3.77 6.19 9.95
N ASP A 106 3.79 7.31 10.66
CA ASP A 106 2.82 8.38 10.46
C ASP A 106 3.05 9.10 9.12
N LYS A 107 2.32 8.66 8.11
CA LYS A 107 2.43 9.19 6.74
C LYS A 107 2.02 10.67 6.62
N ARG A 108 1.31 11.23 7.62
CA ARG A 108 0.95 12.66 7.63
C ARG A 108 2.17 13.55 7.55
N LYS A 109 3.28 13.12 8.19
CA LYS A 109 4.58 13.80 8.15
C LYS A 109 5.13 14.00 6.74
N LEU A 110 4.71 13.19 5.77
CA LEU A 110 5.09 13.35 4.36
C LEU A 110 4.53 14.64 3.74
N LEU A 111 3.51 15.24 4.38
CA LEU A 111 2.90 16.50 3.93
C LEU A 111 3.41 17.72 4.70
N ASP A 112 4.24 17.57 5.72
CA ASP A 112 4.74 18.71 6.52
C ASP A 112 5.71 19.60 5.72
N ASN A 113 6.54 19.00 4.87
CA ASN A 113 7.46 19.72 3.98
C ASN A 113 7.60 18.95 2.65
N PRO A 114 6.54 18.89 1.83
CA PRO A 114 6.51 18.09 0.62
C PRO A 114 7.43 18.68 -0.46
N HIS A 115 8.23 17.82 -1.09
CA HIS A 115 9.05 18.24 -2.22
C HIS A 115 8.17 18.57 -3.44
N PRO A 116 8.18 19.83 -3.94
CA PRO A 116 7.18 20.32 -4.90
C PRO A 116 7.17 19.57 -6.24
N ASN A 117 8.30 18.97 -6.62
CA ASN A 117 8.40 18.21 -7.87
C ASN A 117 7.84 16.78 -7.75
N PHE A 118 7.83 16.21 -6.53
CA PHE A 118 7.51 14.80 -6.31
C PHE A 118 6.23 14.56 -5.51
N VAL A 119 5.73 15.57 -4.80
CA VAL A 119 4.52 15.44 -4.01
C VAL A 119 3.49 16.46 -4.48
N LYS A 120 2.36 15.97 -4.99
CA LYS A 120 1.31 16.81 -5.56
C LYS A 120 -0.06 16.34 -5.09
N GLU A 121 -0.92 17.28 -4.75
CA GLU A 121 -2.34 16.95 -4.56
C GLU A 121 -2.92 16.44 -5.89
N SER A 122 -3.61 15.33 -5.84
CA SER A 122 -4.18 14.67 -7.01
C SER A 122 -5.69 14.87 -7.06
N THR A 123 -6.20 15.11 -8.26
CA THR A 123 -7.65 15.12 -8.52
C THR A 123 -8.27 13.72 -8.59
N LYS A 124 -7.44 12.66 -8.56
CA LYS A 124 -7.93 11.28 -8.57
C LYS A 124 -8.68 10.97 -7.29
N THR A 125 -9.66 10.09 -7.43
CA THR A 125 -10.52 9.65 -6.34
C THR A 125 -10.30 8.18 -6.00
N VAL A 126 -10.73 7.75 -4.83
CA VAL A 126 -10.72 6.33 -4.42
C VAL A 126 -11.47 5.46 -5.44
N ASP A 127 -12.53 5.98 -6.06
CA ASP A 127 -13.36 5.23 -7.04
C ASP A 127 -12.61 4.84 -8.32
N GLU A 128 -11.52 5.55 -8.65
CA GLU A 128 -10.68 5.19 -9.80
C GLU A 128 -9.83 3.95 -9.53
N PHE A 129 -9.46 3.72 -8.29
CA PHE A 129 -8.61 2.60 -7.86
C PHE A 129 -9.43 1.41 -7.38
N VAL A 130 -10.29 1.64 -6.42
CA VAL A 130 -11.08 0.63 -5.73
C VAL A 130 -12.41 0.44 -6.46
N LYS A 131 -12.75 -0.79 -6.85
CA LYS A 131 -14.00 -1.09 -7.55
C LYS A 131 -15.08 -1.66 -6.63
N GLU A 132 -14.66 -2.36 -5.60
CA GLU A 132 -15.51 -3.02 -4.62
C GLU A 132 -16.20 -1.98 -3.72
N LYS A 133 -17.54 -2.02 -3.66
CA LYS A 133 -18.35 -1.03 -2.94
C LYS A 133 -17.99 -0.95 -1.45
N GLU A 134 -17.86 -2.10 -0.80
CA GLU A 134 -17.56 -2.17 0.64
C GLU A 134 -16.19 -1.56 0.96
N LEU A 135 -15.18 -1.81 0.10
CA LEU A 135 -13.85 -1.22 0.27
C LEU A 135 -13.84 0.29 0.02
N LYS A 136 -14.64 0.77 -0.95
CA LYS A 136 -14.82 2.22 -1.14
C LYS A 136 -15.39 2.89 0.10
N GLU A 137 -16.40 2.28 0.69
CA GLU A 137 -17.02 2.77 1.93
C GLU A 137 -16.01 2.80 3.08
N PHE A 138 -15.16 1.78 3.20
CA PHE A 138 -14.07 1.74 4.18
C PHE A 138 -13.10 2.92 4.01
N TYR A 139 -12.72 3.27 2.79
CA TYR A 139 -11.82 4.40 2.53
C TYR A 139 -12.48 5.75 2.81
N LYS A 140 -13.75 5.92 2.42
CA LYS A 140 -14.47 7.20 2.48
C LYS A 140 -15.06 7.50 3.86
N ASN A 141 -15.52 6.49 4.58
CA ASN A 141 -16.21 6.65 5.83
C ASN A 141 -15.26 6.53 7.02
N ASN A 142 -15.57 7.25 8.12
CA ASN A 142 -14.98 7.01 9.43
C ASN A 142 -15.55 5.71 10.03
N PHE A 143 -15.41 4.62 9.31
CA PHE A 143 -15.97 3.35 9.74
C PHE A 143 -15.15 2.80 10.89
N VAL A 144 -15.75 2.81 12.07
CA VAL A 144 -15.44 1.81 13.09
C VAL A 144 -15.67 0.46 12.39
N LEU A 145 -14.63 -0.34 12.29
CA LEU A 145 -14.66 -1.64 11.67
C LEU A 145 -15.73 -2.48 12.38
N LYS A 146 -16.94 -2.54 11.84
CA LYS A 146 -17.85 -3.62 12.17
C LYS A 146 -17.29 -4.85 11.51
N VAL A 147 -16.37 -5.52 12.19
CA VAL A 147 -15.95 -6.85 11.81
C VAL A 147 -17.17 -7.75 11.98
N TYR A 148 -17.91 -7.95 10.92
CA TYR A 148 -18.81 -9.08 10.84
C TYR A 148 -17.93 -10.34 10.73
N ILE A 149 -17.46 -10.83 11.87
CA ILE A 149 -17.00 -12.19 11.96
C ILE A 149 -18.27 -13.04 11.81
N LYS A 150 -18.54 -13.44 10.57
CA LYS A 150 -19.52 -14.49 10.27
C LYS A 150 -18.85 -15.83 10.59
N SER A 151 -18.39 -16.02 11.82
CA SER A 151 -18.13 -17.31 12.39
C SER A 151 -19.32 -17.64 13.27
N GLN A 152 -19.85 -18.83 13.13
CA GLN A 152 -20.81 -19.43 14.05
C GLN A 152 -20.16 -19.64 15.44
N LEU A 153 -19.78 -18.54 16.10
CA LEU A 153 -19.28 -18.57 17.47
C LEU A 153 -19.93 -17.44 18.24
N TYR A 154 -20.80 -17.84 19.13
CA TYR A 154 -21.44 -17.15 20.25
C TYR A 154 -21.09 -15.67 20.46
N CYS A 155 -22.08 -14.84 20.16
CA CYS A 155 -22.14 -13.44 20.55
C CYS A 155 -22.40 -13.33 22.06
N HIS A 156 -21.47 -12.79 22.83
CA HIS A 156 -21.74 -12.28 24.15
C HIS A 156 -21.79 -10.76 24.10
N LYS A 157 -22.93 -10.25 24.51
CA LYS A 157 -23.40 -8.87 24.81
C LYS A 157 -22.40 -7.72 24.58
N GLU A 158 -22.76 -6.90 23.61
CA GLU A 158 -22.19 -5.54 23.44
C GLU A 158 -22.63 -4.63 24.57
N THR A 159 -21.68 -4.03 25.26
CA THR A 159 -21.94 -2.89 26.14
C THR A 159 -21.35 -1.65 25.52
N ILE A 160 -22.18 -0.66 25.18
CA ILE A 160 -21.75 0.65 24.73
C ILE A 160 -21.52 1.52 25.96
N VAL A 161 -20.27 1.97 26.19
CA VAL A 161 -19.93 2.95 27.19
C VAL A 161 -19.26 4.13 26.50
N ASN A 162 -19.87 5.32 26.58
CA ASN A 162 -19.32 6.60 26.11
C ASN A 162 -18.86 6.65 24.63
N GLY A 163 -19.55 5.98 23.72
CA GLY A 163 -19.26 6.07 22.28
C GLY A 163 -17.99 5.33 21.81
N HIS A 164 -17.34 4.57 22.68
CA HIS A 164 -16.23 3.70 22.36
C HIS A 164 -16.66 2.24 22.49
N TYR A 165 -16.19 1.39 21.55
CA TYR A 165 -16.38 -0.05 21.62
C TYR A 165 -15.17 -0.66 22.34
N GLU A 166 -15.38 -1.24 23.51
CA GLU A 166 -14.42 -2.15 24.14
C GLU A 166 -14.76 -3.58 23.71
N LEU A 167 -13.81 -4.20 22.99
CA LEU A 167 -13.85 -5.64 22.74
C LEU A 167 -13.16 -6.34 23.91
N LEU A 168 -13.95 -6.89 24.80
CA LEU A 168 -13.45 -7.82 25.81
C LEU A 168 -13.23 -9.19 25.17
N TYR A 169 -11.97 -9.53 24.96
CA TYR A 169 -11.54 -10.88 24.60
C TYR A 169 -11.36 -11.69 25.88
N GLU A 170 -12.32 -12.51 26.24
CA GLU A 170 -12.11 -13.60 27.18
C GLU A 170 -11.91 -14.88 26.36
N ASN A 171 -10.68 -15.41 26.44
CA ASN A 171 -10.26 -16.77 26.07
C ASN A 171 -10.53 -17.21 24.62
N MET A 172 -9.67 -16.79 23.69
CA MET A 172 -9.49 -17.54 22.43
C MET A 172 -8.19 -18.34 22.49
N GLU A 173 -8.29 -19.66 22.61
CA GLU A 173 -7.21 -20.58 22.26
C GLU A 173 -7.18 -20.74 20.73
N PHE A 174 -6.12 -20.28 20.11
CA PHE A 174 -5.82 -20.60 18.72
C PHE A 174 -5.13 -21.97 18.68
N LYS A 175 -5.79 -22.98 18.11
CA LYS A 175 -5.11 -24.21 17.65
C LYS A 175 -4.65 -23.98 16.21
N TYR A 176 -3.34 -24.06 16.02
CA TYR A 176 -2.68 -24.06 14.71
C TYR A 176 -2.93 -25.38 13.95
#